data_a1f6723a3c24442364ec0b099ab09cbd
#
_entry.id   a1f6723a3c24442364ec0b099ab09cbd
#
_cell.length_a   1.000
_cell.length_b   1.000
_cell.length_c   1.000
_cell.angle_alpha   90.00
_cell.angle_beta   90.00
_cell.angle_gamma   90.00
#
_symmetry.space_group_name_H-M   'P 1'
#
loop_
_entity.id
_entity.type
_entity.pdbx_description
1 polymer ?
#
loop_
_entity_poly.entity_id
_entity_poly.type
_entity_poly.pdbx_seq_one_letter_code
_entity_poly.pdbx_strand_id
1 'polypeptide(L)'
;MVPHLVTALTGPINELEQRILDSMPAIERWFRLEWMEHTPPIYTSVDIRNAGFKLAPVDTNLFPGGWNNLTTAMLPLAVQAAQAAIEKICPEARNLLIIPENHTRNTFYLTNVMQLQRIFSMAGLNVRIGSINPEIKETTAIALPNGETITLEPVVRSKRRLGLKDFDPCTILLNNDLSAGAPGILEELHEQFLLPPLHAGWSVRRKTNHFQSYEEVAKRFGKLLGIDPWLINPMFNQCGDVNFAEGTGIECLRSNVDALLTKIRRKYKEYGINEKPFVVVKADNGTYGMGIMTVRDVADLDQLNRKTRNKMSVIKDGQTVNDVIIQEGVLTNERMNDAVAEPVVYMMDRYVVGGFYRVHAERGVDENLNAPGASFVPLAFAESAHLPQPGIKPGASVPNRFYMYGVVGRLAMLAASYELEATDPEAEVYE
;
A
#
# COMPACT_ATOMS: atom_id res chain seq x y z
N MET A 1 23.66 -9.14 10.03
CA MET A 1 24.25 -8.42 8.86
C MET A 1 23.14 -8.31 7.84
N VAL A 2 22.69 -7.10 7.54
CA VAL A 2 21.67 -6.91 6.51
C VAL A 2 22.36 -7.05 5.15
N PRO A 3 21.83 -7.88 4.23
CA PRO A 3 22.43 -8.01 2.91
C PRO A 3 22.46 -6.65 2.21
N HIS A 4 23.62 -6.24 1.73
CA HIS A 4 23.71 -5.06 0.88
C HIS A 4 23.08 -5.38 -0.48
N LEU A 5 22.11 -4.59 -0.88
CA LEU A 5 21.63 -4.61 -2.23
C LEU A 5 22.68 -3.95 -3.12
N VAL A 6 23.36 -4.74 -3.91
CA VAL A 6 24.25 -4.20 -4.95
C VAL A 6 23.44 -4.09 -6.22
N THR A 7 22.81 -2.94 -6.42
CA THR A 7 22.29 -2.59 -7.74
C THR A 7 23.30 -1.69 -8.42
N ALA A 8 23.77 -2.11 -9.57
CA ALA A 8 24.51 -1.22 -10.45
C ALA A 8 23.52 -0.19 -11.01
N LEU A 9 23.29 0.87 -10.27
CA LEU A 9 22.45 1.97 -10.74
C LEU A 9 23.28 2.86 -11.65
N THR A 10 22.83 2.90 -12.87
CA THR A 10 23.32 3.84 -13.88
C THR A 10 22.12 4.61 -14.43
N GLY A 11 22.32 5.88 -14.73
CA GLY A 11 21.32 6.70 -15.40
C GLY A 11 20.45 7.55 -14.48
N PRO A 12 19.22 7.89 -14.89
CA PRO A 12 18.37 8.92 -14.26
C PRO A 12 18.07 8.68 -12.77
N ILE A 13 18.10 7.43 -12.30
CA ILE A 13 17.80 7.13 -10.89
C ILE A 13 18.88 7.68 -9.93
N ASN A 14 20.14 7.73 -10.34
CA ASN A 14 21.20 8.30 -9.51
C ASN A 14 21.05 9.82 -9.38
N GLU A 15 20.65 10.48 -10.45
CA GLU A 15 20.36 11.91 -10.44
C GLU A 15 19.12 12.21 -9.59
N LEU A 16 18.08 11.38 -9.69
CA LEU A 16 16.89 11.46 -8.86
C LEU A 16 17.20 11.27 -7.38
N GLU A 17 17.98 10.24 -7.04
CA GLU A 17 18.42 9.98 -5.66
C GLU A 17 19.21 11.16 -5.09
N GLN A 18 20.18 11.66 -5.84
CA GLN A 18 20.97 12.81 -5.44
C GLN A 18 20.11 14.06 -5.26
N ARG A 19 19.18 14.32 -6.19
CA ARG A 19 18.25 15.44 -6.09
C ARG A 19 17.35 15.36 -4.85
N ILE A 20 16.87 14.17 -4.52
CA ILE A 20 16.06 13.93 -3.31
C ILE A 20 16.90 14.16 -2.06
N LEU A 21 18.12 13.63 -1.99
CA LEU A 21 19.00 13.81 -0.84
C LEU A 21 19.41 15.28 -0.63
N ASP A 22 19.78 15.98 -1.70
CA ASP A 22 20.16 17.40 -1.64
C ASP A 22 18.96 18.29 -1.25
N SER A 23 17.76 17.86 -1.55
CA SER A 23 16.52 18.60 -1.25
C SER A 23 15.84 18.17 0.05
N MET A 24 16.46 17.30 0.85
CA MET A 24 15.87 16.73 2.08
C MET A 24 15.22 17.80 2.99
N PRO A 25 15.85 18.94 3.33
CA PRO A 25 15.22 19.95 4.17
C PRO A 25 13.93 20.54 3.56
N ALA A 26 13.93 20.74 2.24
CA ALA A 26 12.77 21.26 1.53
C ALA A 26 11.63 20.23 1.47
N ILE A 27 11.98 18.95 1.25
CA ILE A 27 11.04 17.83 1.26
C ILE A 27 10.37 17.68 2.62
N GLU A 28 11.15 17.67 3.70
CA GLU A 28 10.60 17.52 5.05
C GLU A 28 9.72 18.71 5.45
N ARG A 29 10.11 19.93 5.05
CA ARG A 29 9.27 21.09 5.23
C ARG A 29 7.97 20.99 4.43
N TRP A 30 8.03 20.55 3.20
CA TRP A 30 6.86 20.39 2.32
C TRP A 30 5.87 19.38 2.91
N PHE A 31 6.31 18.18 3.28
CA PHE A 31 5.44 17.19 3.93
C PHE A 31 4.83 17.71 5.22
N ARG A 32 5.60 18.45 6.04
CA ARG A 32 5.06 19.02 7.28
C ARG A 32 3.91 20.00 7.01
N LEU A 33 3.99 20.78 5.94
CA LEU A 33 2.91 21.69 5.54
C LEU A 33 1.70 20.94 4.99
N GLU A 34 1.92 19.93 4.14
CA GLU A 34 0.82 19.08 3.64
C GLU A 34 0.07 18.41 4.79
N TRP A 35 0.77 17.90 5.80
CA TRP A 35 0.14 17.30 6.99
C TRP A 35 -0.49 18.29 7.98
N MET A 36 -0.43 19.58 7.72
CA MET A 36 -1.26 20.58 8.42
C MET A 36 -2.64 20.72 7.77
N GLU A 37 -2.74 20.46 6.50
CA GLU A 37 -3.96 20.62 5.70
C GLU A 37 -4.69 19.26 5.48
N HIS A 38 -3.96 18.15 5.52
CA HIS A 38 -4.47 16.82 5.21
C HIS A 38 -4.25 15.84 6.36
N THR A 39 -5.21 14.92 6.53
CA THR A 39 -5.12 13.87 7.56
C THR A 39 -4.54 12.59 6.96
N PRO A 40 -3.39 12.10 7.44
CA PRO A 40 -2.85 10.84 6.97
C PRO A 40 -3.75 9.67 7.38
N PRO A 41 -3.85 8.62 6.55
CA PRO A 41 -4.45 7.36 6.97
C PRO A 41 -3.75 6.81 8.23
N ILE A 42 -4.49 6.10 9.09
CA ILE A 42 -3.93 5.54 10.33
C ILE A 42 -2.68 4.70 10.06
N TYR A 43 -2.69 3.96 8.97
CA TYR A 43 -1.57 3.16 8.48
C TYR A 43 -1.68 2.89 6.99
N THR A 44 -0.56 2.62 6.34
CA THR A 44 -0.49 2.27 4.91
C THR A 44 0.70 1.37 4.63
N SER A 45 0.61 0.61 3.56
CA SER A 45 1.79 0.04 2.90
C SER A 45 1.80 0.41 1.42
N VAL A 46 3.00 0.60 0.88
CA VAL A 46 3.19 1.00 -0.51
C VAL A 46 4.18 0.05 -1.17
N ASP A 47 3.75 -0.60 -2.23
CA ASP A 47 4.61 -1.40 -3.10
C ASP A 47 5.30 -0.44 -4.09
N ILE A 48 6.63 -0.45 -4.09
CA ILE A 48 7.44 0.47 -4.89
C ILE A 48 8.29 -0.35 -5.87
N ARG A 49 8.53 0.19 -7.07
CA ARG A 49 9.44 -0.40 -8.02
C ARG A 49 10.52 0.60 -8.46
N ASN A 50 11.74 0.10 -8.51
CA ASN A 50 12.91 0.82 -8.96
C ASN A 50 13.40 0.21 -10.28
N ALA A 51 13.12 0.89 -11.37
CA ALA A 51 13.52 0.46 -12.72
C ALA A 51 14.95 0.86 -13.10
N GLY A 52 15.71 1.52 -12.21
CA GLY A 52 17.01 2.07 -12.53
C GLY A 52 16.96 3.43 -13.25
N PHE A 53 15.82 3.80 -13.80
CA PHE A 53 15.56 5.10 -14.42
C PHE A 53 14.30 5.78 -13.89
N LYS A 54 13.52 5.08 -13.10
CA LYS A 54 12.24 5.51 -12.54
C LYS A 54 12.00 4.80 -11.20
N LEU A 55 11.45 5.53 -10.24
CA LEU A 55 11.03 5.01 -8.94
C LEU A 55 9.57 5.38 -8.72
N ALA A 56 8.69 4.41 -8.68
CA ALA A 56 7.26 4.71 -8.59
C ALA A 56 6.51 3.72 -7.70
N PRO A 57 5.45 4.17 -7.00
CA PRO A 57 4.52 3.28 -6.32
C PRO A 57 3.69 2.54 -7.37
N VAL A 58 3.44 1.27 -7.14
CA VAL A 58 2.62 0.45 -8.04
C VAL A 58 1.36 -0.08 -7.37
N ASP A 59 1.30 -0.03 -6.05
CA ASP A 59 0.09 -0.28 -5.27
C ASP A 59 0.17 0.41 -3.90
N THR A 60 -0.98 0.85 -3.37
CA THR A 60 -1.10 1.49 -2.05
C THR A 60 -2.24 0.87 -1.29
N ASN A 61 -1.93 0.24 -0.17
CA ASN A 61 -2.89 -0.49 0.64
C ASN A 61 -3.20 0.28 1.94
N LEU A 62 -4.49 0.48 2.22
CA LEU A 62 -4.99 1.14 3.42
C LEU A 62 -5.39 0.17 4.54
N PHE A 63 -5.33 -1.13 4.29
CA PHE A 63 -5.53 -2.21 5.27
C PHE A 63 -4.34 -3.18 5.22
N PRO A 64 -3.12 -2.71 5.46
CA PRO A 64 -1.93 -3.50 5.22
C PRO A 64 -1.85 -4.71 6.14
N GLY A 65 -1.61 -5.88 5.53
CA GLY A 65 -1.11 -7.05 6.21
C GLY A 65 0.42 -7.04 6.26
N GLY A 66 1.02 -8.08 6.84
CA GLY A 66 2.47 -8.26 6.82
C GLY A 66 3.26 -7.48 7.88
N TRP A 67 2.60 -6.90 8.88
CA TRP A 67 3.25 -6.22 10.02
C TRP A 67 4.23 -7.12 10.79
N ASN A 68 3.99 -8.44 10.77
CA ASN A 68 4.88 -9.45 11.34
C ASN A 68 6.22 -9.59 10.60
N ASN A 69 6.37 -9.01 9.41
CA ASN A 69 7.63 -8.99 8.66
C ASN A 69 8.53 -7.81 9.06
N LEU A 70 8.06 -6.88 9.88
CA LEU A 70 8.88 -5.83 10.47
C LEU A 70 9.79 -6.42 11.54
N THR A 71 11.05 -5.99 11.54
CA THR A 71 12.02 -6.44 12.54
C THR A 71 11.77 -5.80 13.91
N THR A 72 12.34 -6.39 14.96
CA THR A 72 12.32 -5.82 16.31
C THR A 72 12.96 -4.42 16.37
N ALA A 73 13.94 -4.14 15.51
CA ALA A 73 14.56 -2.81 15.41
C ALA A 73 13.62 -1.72 14.84
N MET A 74 12.59 -2.11 14.08
CA MET A 74 11.58 -1.20 13.53
C MET A 74 10.44 -0.93 14.51
N LEU A 75 10.20 -1.80 15.49
CA LEU A 75 9.07 -1.68 16.41
C LEU A 75 9.03 -0.37 17.20
N PRO A 76 10.14 0.18 17.72
CA PRO A 76 10.12 1.45 18.43
C PRO A 76 9.54 2.61 17.59
N LEU A 77 9.85 2.66 16.30
CA LEU A 77 9.29 3.67 15.39
C LEU A 77 7.78 3.47 15.18
N ALA A 78 7.35 2.21 14.99
CA ALA A 78 5.94 1.89 14.86
C ALA A 78 5.15 2.24 16.12
N VAL A 79 5.71 1.97 17.31
CA VAL A 79 5.09 2.32 18.60
C VAL A 79 4.97 3.83 18.77
N GLN A 80 6.03 4.59 18.49
CA GLN A 80 5.99 6.07 18.56
C GLN A 80 4.98 6.66 17.58
N ALA A 81 4.90 6.11 16.37
CA ALA A 81 3.93 6.54 15.36
C ALA A 81 2.50 6.20 15.78
N ALA A 82 2.26 5.04 16.39
CA ALA A 82 0.97 4.65 16.94
C ALA A 82 0.54 5.61 18.06
N GLN A 83 1.45 5.97 18.98
CA GLN A 83 1.19 6.97 20.01
C GLN A 83 0.78 8.31 19.39
N ALA A 84 1.55 8.82 18.44
CA ALA A 84 1.26 10.09 17.78
C ALA A 84 -0.10 10.09 17.04
N ALA A 85 -0.46 8.95 16.43
CA ALA A 85 -1.76 8.78 15.78
C ALA A 85 -2.90 8.84 16.78
N ILE A 86 -2.81 8.08 17.87
CA ILE A 86 -3.85 8.03 18.89
C ILE A 86 -4.01 9.36 19.62
N GLU A 87 -2.93 10.07 19.91
CA GLU A 87 -2.98 11.42 20.53
C GLU A 87 -3.79 12.42 19.69
N LYS A 88 -3.76 12.30 18.37
CA LYS A 88 -4.57 13.15 17.48
C LYS A 88 -6.04 12.74 17.41
N ILE A 89 -6.29 11.43 17.40
CA ILE A 89 -7.62 10.86 17.17
C ILE A 89 -8.45 10.89 18.44
N CYS A 90 -7.90 10.38 19.53
CA CYS A 90 -8.56 10.27 20.82
C CYS A 90 -7.49 10.26 21.93
N PRO A 91 -7.01 11.42 22.40
CA PRO A 91 -5.90 11.51 23.36
C PRO A 91 -6.19 10.82 24.71
N GLU A 92 -7.46 10.66 25.06
CA GLU A 92 -7.89 9.97 26.27
C GLU A 92 -8.15 8.47 26.06
N ALA A 93 -7.86 7.93 24.85
CA ALA A 93 -8.11 6.54 24.54
C ALA A 93 -7.35 5.61 25.51
N ARG A 94 -8.09 4.68 26.09
CA ARG A 94 -7.54 3.57 26.90
C ARG A 94 -7.68 2.24 26.17
N ASN A 95 -8.76 2.09 25.43
CA ASN A 95 -9.15 0.86 24.77
C ASN A 95 -9.14 1.03 23.26
N LEU A 96 -8.54 0.06 22.57
CA LEU A 96 -8.56 -0.06 21.12
C LEU A 96 -9.05 -1.46 20.73
N LEU A 97 -10.03 -1.52 19.84
CA LEU A 97 -10.55 -2.76 19.27
C LEU A 97 -9.97 -2.98 17.89
N ILE A 98 -9.31 -4.11 17.65
CA ILE A 98 -8.91 -4.50 16.29
C ILE A 98 -9.96 -5.44 15.72
N ILE A 99 -10.41 -5.17 14.50
CA ILE A 99 -11.32 -6.05 13.76
C ILE A 99 -10.58 -6.59 12.54
N PRO A 100 -10.18 -7.88 12.56
CA PRO A 100 -9.49 -8.52 11.46
C PRO A 100 -10.45 -9.05 10.39
N GLU A 101 -9.86 -9.56 9.29
CA GLU A 101 -10.54 -10.41 8.33
C GLU A 101 -11.13 -11.66 9.00
N ASN A 102 -12.16 -12.25 8.36
CA ASN A 102 -12.83 -13.45 8.86
C ASN A 102 -12.01 -14.75 8.63
N HIS A 103 -10.71 -14.65 8.37
CA HIS A 103 -9.84 -15.78 8.00
C HIS A 103 -9.23 -16.50 9.22
N THR A 104 -10.03 -17.15 10.01
CA THR A 104 -9.59 -17.87 11.23
C THR A 104 -8.60 -19.03 10.94
N ARG A 105 -8.58 -19.56 9.73
CA ARG A 105 -7.68 -20.64 9.30
C ARG A 105 -6.34 -20.14 8.75
N ASN A 106 -6.23 -18.86 8.41
CA ASN A 106 -4.98 -18.26 7.93
C ASN A 106 -4.15 -17.75 9.12
N THR A 107 -3.42 -18.65 9.75
CA THR A 107 -2.62 -18.34 10.94
C THR A 107 -1.46 -17.37 10.65
N PHE A 108 -0.94 -17.32 9.42
CA PHE A 108 0.04 -16.31 9.01
C PHE A 108 -0.56 -14.90 9.04
N TYR A 109 -1.79 -14.75 8.55
CA TYR A 109 -2.49 -13.49 8.65
C TYR A 109 -2.78 -13.11 10.11
N LEU A 110 -3.16 -14.07 10.95
CA LEU A 110 -3.39 -13.82 12.38
C LEU A 110 -2.11 -13.43 13.13
N THR A 111 -0.94 -13.89 12.70
CA THR A 111 0.36 -13.39 13.20
C THR A 111 0.56 -11.90 12.91
N ASN A 112 0.12 -11.43 11.75
CA ASN A 112 0.08 -10.00 11.42
C ASN A 112 -0.83 -9.22 12.39
N VAL A 113 -2.02 -9.72 12.68
CA VAL A 113 -2.98 -9.08 13.61
C VAL A 113 -2.39 -9.02 15.02
N MET A 114 -1.73 -10.08 15.46
CA MET A 114 -1.04 -10.08 16.74
C MET A 114 0.08 -9.04 16.81
N GLN A 115 0.81 -8.83 15.74
CA GLN A 115 1.85 -7.79 15.71
C GLN A 115 1.25 -6.39 15.81
N LEU A 116 0.12 -6.11 15.17
CA LEU A 116 -0.63 -4.86 15.35
C LEU A 116 -1.09 -4.70 16.80
N GLN A 117 -1.65 -5.75 17.40
CA GLN A 117 -2.02 -5.74 18.81
C GLN A 117 -0.83 -5.38 19.70
N ARG A 118 0.34 -5.97 19.45
CA ARG A 118 1.57 -5.67 20.21
C ARG A 118 2.00 -4.21 20.05
N ILE A 119 2.01 -3.67 18.83
CA ILE A 119 2.40 -2.27 18.57
C ILE A 119 1.52 -1.29 19.36
N PHE A 120 0.19 -1.45 19.26
CA PHE A 120 -0.73 -0.54 19.94
C PHE A 120 -0.76 -0.77 21.47
N SER A 121 -0.52 -2.01 21.93
CA SER A 121 -0.37 -2.28 23.38
C SER A 121 0.88 -1.61 23.95
N MET A 122 2.00 -1.66 23.23
CA MET A 122 3.22 -0.95 23.62
C MET A 122 3.08 0.57 23.53
N ALA A 123 2.15 1.05 22.71
CA ALA A 123 1.77 2.46 22.65
C ALA A 123 0.88 2.91 23.83
N GLY A 124 0.61 2.06 24.79
CA GLY A 124 -0.11 2.37 26.03
C GLY A 124 -1.60 2.07 26.01
N LEU A 125 -2.10 1.32 25.03
CA LEU A 125 -3.51 0.97 24.91
C LEU A 125 -3.80 -0.45 25.41
N ASN A 126 -4.99 -0.63 25.99
CA ASN A 126 -5.56 -1.97 26.19
C ASN A 126 -6.20 -2.40 24.86
N VAL A 127 -5.59 -3.38 24.19
CA VAL A 127 -5.96 -3.81 22.85
C VAL A 127 -6.59 -5.19 22.88
N ARG A 128 -7.83 -5.29 22.40
CA ARG A 128 -8.51 -6.57 22.22
C ARG A 128 -8.90 -6.76 20.75
N ILE A 129 -9.12 -8.01 20.35
CA ILE A 129 -9.42 -8.38 18.97
C ILE A 129 -10.84 -8.89 18.90
N GLY A 130 -11.67 -8.14 18.17
CA GLY A 130 -13.08 -8.47 17.95
C GLY A 130 -13.29 -9.15 16.61
N SER A 131 -14.11 -10.19 16.57
CA SER A 131 -14.49 -10.88 15.35
C SER A 131 -15.93 -10.57 14.95
N ILE A 132 -16.12 -10.18 13.69
CA ILE A 132 -17.43 -10.07 13.05
C ILE A 132 -17.85 -11.36 12.34
N ASN A 133 -17.00 -12.41 12.42
CA ASN A 133 -17.33 -13.72 11.86
C ASN A 133 -18.46 -14.37 12.68
N PRO A 134 -19.61 -14.69 12.08
CA PRO A 134 -20.74 -15.27 12.79
C PRO A 134 -20.46 -16.68 13.37
N GLU A 135 -19.39 -17.33 12.95
CA GLU A 135 -18.95 -18.60 13.51
C GLU A 135 -18.29 -18.44 14.90
N ILE A 136 -17.74 -17.26 15.20
CA ILE A 136 -17.13 -16.94 16.49
C ILE A 136 -18.22 -16.45 17.45
N LYS A 137 -18.81 -17.35 18.23
CA LYS A 137 -19.91 -17.07 19.17
C LYS A 137 -19.44 -16.88 20.61
N GLU A 138 -18.21 -17.29 20.90
CA GLU A 138 -17.58 -17.18 22.21
C GLU A 138 -16.09 -16.88 22.06
N THR A 139 -15.45 -16.47 23.13
CA THR A 139 -14.00 -16.20 23.15
C THR A 139 -13.24 -17.41 22.66
N THR A 140 -12.52 -17.26 21.56
CA THR A 140 -11.83 -18.33 20.84
C THR A 140 -10.34 -18.07 20.81
N ALA A 141 -9.56 -19.00 21.35
CA ALA A 141 -8.09 -18.96 21.30
C ALA A 141 -7.59 -19.78 20.10
N ILE A 142 -6.70 -19.18 19.31
CA ILE A 142 -6.11 -19.81 18.11
C ILE A 142 -4.59 -19.82 18.26
N ALA A 143 -3.98 -21.02 18.18
CA ALA A 143 -2.54 -21.18 18.19
C ALA A 143 -1.92 -20.70 16.88
N LEU A 144 -0.81 -19.96 16.98
CA LEU A 144 -0.07 -19.40 15.85
C LEU A 144 1.20 -20.22 15.56
N PRO A 145 1.74 -20.14 14.32
CA PRO A 145 2.93 -20.91 13.95
C PRO A 145 4.19 -20.61 14.78
N ASN A 146 4.26 -19.43 15.38
CA ASN A 146 5.36 -19.01 16.25
C ASN A 146 5.22 -19.48 17.73
N GLY A 147 4.21 -20.29 18.03
CA GLY A 147 3.93 -20.82 19.38
C GLY A 147 3.12 -19.87 20.28
N GLU A 148 2.78 -18.68 19.81
CA GLU A 148 1.90 -17.75 20.52
C GLU A 148 0.42 -18.10 20.29
N THR A 149 -0.46 -17.49 21.05
CA THR A 149 -1.91 -17.66 20.94
C THR A 149 -2.60 -16.32 20.78
N ILE A 150 -3.43 -16.19 19.76
CA ILE A 150 -4.29 -15.03 19.56
C ILE A 150 -5.71 -15.34 20.05
N THR A 151 -6.35 -14.39 20.71
CA THR A 151 -7.71 -14.53 21.22
C THR A 151 -8.66 -13.64 20.43
N LEU A 152 -9.67 -14.24 19.83
CA LEU A 152 -10.75 -13.56 19.11
C LEU A 152 -12.02 -13.59 19.98
N GLU A 153 -12.71 -12.46 20.04
CA GLU A 153 -13.92 -12.32 20.83
C GLU A 153 -15.08 -11.85 19.93
N PRO A 154 -16.32 -12.37 20.11
CA PRO A 154 -17.44 -11.89 19.34
C PRO A 154 -17.73 -10.44 19.65
N VAL A 155 -17.90 -9.61 18.61
CA VAL A 155 -18.28 -8.20 18.78
C VAL A 155 -19.71 -8.06 19.28
N VAL A 156 -19.93 -7.01 20.06
CA VAL A 156 -21.24 -6.66 20.62
C VAL A 156 -21.60 -5.24 20.16
N ARG A 157 -22.73 -5.11 19.47
CA ARG A 157 -23.29 -3.83 19.08
C ARG A 157 -24.25 -3.30 20.14
N SER A 158 -24.02 -2.08 20.59
CA SER A 158 -24.92 -1.35 21.48
C SER A 158 -25.29 -0.01 20.86
N LYS A 159 -26.45 0.08 20.24
CA LYS A 159 -26.92 1.28 19.50
C LYS A 159 -25.88 1.73 18.45
N ARG A 160 -25.22 2.86 18.68
CA ARG A 160 -24.23 3.50 17.80
C ARG A 160 -22.77 3.18 18.19
N ARG A 161 -22.59 2.22 19.07
CA ARG A 161 -21.24 1.79 19.53
C ARG A 161 -21.05 0.31 19.29
N LEU A 162 -19.82 -0.07 19.00
CA LEU A 162 -19.35 -1.44 18.85
C LEU A 162 -18.25 -1.71 19.89
N GLY A 163 -18.30 -2.84 20.54
CA GLY A 163 -17.30 -3.27 21.51
C GLY A 163 -17.29 -4.77 21.68
N LEU A 164 -16.83 -5.22 22.84
CA LEU A 164 -16.95 -6.60 23.27
C LEU A 164 -17.71 -6.63 24.59
N LYS A 165 -18.03 -7.82 25.09
CA LYS A 165 -18.56 -7.94 26.44
C LYS A 165 -17.55 -7.33 27.41
N ASP A 166 -18.00 -6.35 28.19
CA ASP A 166 -17.18 -5.62 29.17
C ASP A 166 -15.98 -4.83 28.57
N PHE A 167 -16.06 -4.45 27.29
CA PHE A 167 -15.02 -3.66 26.63
C PHE A 167 -15.62 -2.66 25.65
N ASP A 168 -15.44 -1.38 25.96
CA ASP A 168 -15.91 -0.24 25.17
C ASP A 168 -14.71 0.56 24.65
N PRO A 169 -14.40 0.48 23.33
CA PRO A 169 -13.28 1.21 22.73
C PRO A 169 -13.70 2.61 22.29
N CYS A 170 -12.78 3.57 22.38
CA CYS A 170 -12.87 4.84 21.71
C CYS A 170 -12.56 4.71 20.21
N THR A 171 -11.60 3.86 19.88
CA THR A 171 -11.10 3.67 18.52
C THR A 171 -11.22 2.21 18.10
N ILE A 172 -11.68 2.00 16.88
CA ILE A 172 -11.78 0.70 16.22
C ILE A 172 -10.82 0.70 15.02
N LEU A 173 -9.83 -0.18 15.05
CA LEU A 173 -8.91 -0.38 13.94
C LEU A 173 -9.37 -1.54 13.07
N LEU A 174 -9.72 -1.25 11.82
CA LEU A 174 -10.02 -2.26 10.83
C LEU A 174 -8.74 -2.79 10.19
N ASN A 175 -8.50 -4.08 10.29
CA ASN A 175 -7.56 -4.80 9.43
C ASN A 175 -8.34 -5.79 8.55
N ASN A 176 -9.47 -5.32 8.03
CA ASN A 176 -10.37 -5.99 7.12
C ASN A 176 -10.61 -5.04 5.96
N ASP A 177 -10.23 -5.45 4.77
CA ASP A 177 -10.22 -4.59 3.58
C ASP A 177 -11.61 -4.33 2.97
N LEU A 178 -12.67 -4.88 3.57
CA LEU A 178 -14.07 -4.69 3.18
C LEU A 178 -14.34 -4.97 1.68
N SER A 179 -13.60 -5.90 1.08
CA SER A 179 -13.76 -6.24 -0.34
C SER A 179 -15.15 -6.83 -0.65
N ALA A 180 -15.76 -7.52 0.30
CA ALA A 180 -17.13 -8.05 0.18
C ALA A 180 -18.24 -7.03 0.51
N GLY A 181 -17.89 -5.78 0.81
CA GLY A 181 -18.79 -4.74 1.29
C GLY A 181 -18.64 -4.43 2.77
N ALA A 182 -19.15 -3.28 3.20
CA ALA A 182 -19.18 -2.93 4.61
C ALA A 182 -20.27 -3.74 5.33
N PRO A 183 -19.92 -4.51 6.36
CA PRO A 183 -20.93 -5.20 7.17
C PRO A 183 -21.78 -4.20 7.94
N GLY A 184 -23.11 -4.37 7.96
CA GLY A 184 -24.03 -3.45 8.63
C GLY A 184 -23.74 -3.24 10.13
N ILE A 185 -23.03 -4.18 10.78
CA ILE A 185 -22.59 -4.03 12.16
C ILE A 185 -21.53 -2.92 12.33
N LEU A 186 -20.86 -2.51 11.28
CA LEU A 186 -19.85 -1.44 11.26
C LEU A 186 -20.41 -0.08 10.82
N GLU A 187 -21.63 -0.04 10.31
CA GLU A 187 -22.26 1.20 9.84
C GLU A 187 -22.77 2.05 11.01
N GLU A 188 -22.87 3.35 10.81
CA GLU A 188 -23.44 4.30 11.78
C GLU A 188 -22.77 4.28 13.18
N LEU A 189 -21.46 4.09 13.24
CA LEU A 189 -20.67 4.15 14.47
C LEU A 189 -20.17 5.58 14.75
N HIS A 190 -21.08 6.55 14.83
CA HIS A 190 -20.72 7.99 14.95
C HIS A 190 -20.14 8.40 16.32
N GLU A 191 -20.17 7.52 17.31
CA GLU A 191 -19.65 7.78 18.65
C GLU A 191 -18.23 7.19 18.88
N GLN A 192 -17.62 6.66 17.84
CA GLN A 192 -16.31 6.00 17.87
C GLN A 192 -15.52 6.32 16.61
N PHE A 193 -14.20 6.32 16.72
CA PHE A 193 -13.33 6.46 15.54
C PHE A 193 -13.12 5.10 14.88
N LEU A 194 -13.69 4.93 13.71
CA LEU A 194 -13.51 3.73 12.88
C LEU A 194 -12.45 4.02 11.81
N LEU A 195 -11.32 3.32 11.88
CA LEU A 195 -10.14 3.59 11.07
C LEU A 195 -9.54 2.32 10.43
N PRO A 196 -9.22 2.32 9.14
CA PRO A 196 -9.64 3.34 8.14
C PRO A 196 -11.15 3.47 8.03
N PRO A 197 -11.68 4.56 7.48
CA PRO A 197 -13.12 4.74 7.32
C PRO A 197 -13.70 3.72 6.32
N LEU A 198 -15.00 3.46 6.36
CA LEU A 198 -15.64 2.42 5.56
C LEU A 198 -15.47 2.66 4.04
N HIS A 199 -15.47 3.90 3.59
CA HIS A 199 -15.26 4.24 2.18
C HIS A 199 -13.82 4.00 1.68
N ALA A 200 -12.86 3.73 2.58
CA ALA A 200 -11.54 3.24 2.22
C ALA A 200 -11.53 1.76 1.79
N GLY A 201 -12.62 1.02 2.05
CA GLY A 201 -12.75 -0.40 1.72
C GLY A 201 -12.79 -0.67 0.22
N TRP A 202 -12.24 -1.80 -0.21
CA TRP A 202 -12.12 -2.16 -1.64
C TRP A 202 -13.45 -2.40 -2.36
N SER A 203 -14.56 -2.54 -1.65
CA SER A 203 -15.90 -2.53 -2.26
C SER A 203 -16.26 -1.17 -2.89
N VAL A 204 -15.70 -0.08 -2.34
CA VAL A 204 -15.96 1.31 -2.77
C VAL A 204 -14.74 1.91 -3.44
N ARG A 205 -13.57 1.75 -2.83
CA ARG A 205 -12.29 2.32 -3.28
C ARG A 205 -11.92 1.87 -4.70
N ARG A 206 -11.30 2.76 -5.48
CA ARG A 206 -10.81 2.50 -6.84
C ARG A 206 -9.34 2.89 -6.96
N LYS A 207 -8.53 2.03 -7.60
CA LYS A 207 -7.11 2.31 -7.88
C LYS A 207 -6.95 3.53 -8.79
N THR A 208 -7.87 3.72 -9.73
CA THR A 208 -7.87 4.89 -10.62
C THR A 208 -8.01 6.20 -9.85
N ASN A 209 -8.88 6.27 -8.84
CA ASN A 209 -9.00 7.45 -7.98
C ASN A 209 -7.70 7.73 -7.23
N HIS A 210 -7.08 6.67 -6.69
CA HIS A 210 -5.80 6.80 -6.00
C HIS A 210 -4.71 7.35 -6.92
N PHE A 211 -4.53 6.78 -8.10
CA PHE A 211 -3.49 7.21 -9.02
C PHE A 211 -3.77 8.56 -9.67
N GLN A 212 -5.01 8.98 -9.77
CA GLN A 212 -5.37 10.35 -10.14
C GLN A 212 -4.89 11.34 -9.08
N SER A 213 -5.15 11.08 -7.81
CA SER A 213 -4.64 11.88 -6.69
C SER A 213 -3.11 11.83 -6.62
N TYR A 214 -2.51 10.66 -6.87
CA TYR A 214 -1.06 10.51 -6.88
C TYR A 214 -0.39 11.31 -8.02
N GLU A 215 -0.99 11.36 -9.20
CA GLU A 215 -0.49 12.17 -10.33
C GLU A 215 -0.42 13.65 -9.95
N GLU A 216 -1.43 14.16 -9.24
CA GLU A 216 -1.44 15.54 -8.76
C GLU A 216 -0.34 15.80 -7.73
N VAL A 217 -0.22 14.94 -6.73
CA VAL A 217 0.84 14.99 -5.72
C VAL A 217 2.22 14.93 -6.37
N ALA A 218 2.43 14.02 -7.32
CA ALA A 218 3.69 13.87 -8.05
C ALA A 218 4.05 15.11 -8.89
N LYS A 219 3.08 15.75 -9.52
CA LYS A 219 3.28 17.02 -10.25
C LYS A 219 3.74 18.15 -9.31
N ARG A 220 3.10 18.28 -8.15
CA ARG A 220 3.46 19.30 -7.14
C ARG A 220 4.85 19.04 -6.57
N PHE A 221 5.15 17.78 -6.26
CA PHE A 221 6.47 17.37 -5.77
C PHE A 221 7.56 17.54 -6.86
N GLY A 222 7.28 17.16 -8.10
CA GLY A 222 8.17 17.38 -9.23
C GLY A 222 8.52 18.86 -9.42
N LYS A 223 7.55 19.75 -9.25
CA LYS A 223 7.78 21.21 -9.28
C LYS A 223 8.68 21.65 -8.12
N LEU A 224 8.50 21.10 -6.92
CA LEU A 224 9.34 21.41 -5.75
C LEU A 224 10.81 21.09 -6.00
N LEU A 225 11.08 19.94 -6.64
CA LEU A 225 12.44 19.46 -6.88
C LEU A 225 13.02 19.88 -8.23
N GLY A 226 12.20 20.43 -9.13
CA GLY A 226 12.62 20.73 -10.51
C GLY A 226 12.92 19.47 -11.32
N ILE A 227 12.14 18.40 -11.13
CA ILE A 227 12.26 17.12 -11.85
C ILE A 227 11.01 16.85 -12.70
N ASP A 228 11.16 16.00 -13.71
CA ASP A 228 10.02 15.45 -14.44
C ASP A 228 9.19 14.54 -13.51
N PRO A 229 7.91 14.83 -13.27
CA PRO A 229 7.05 13.98 -12.44
C PRO A 229 6.98 12.54 -12.91
N TRP A 230 7.20 12.27 -14.20
CA TRP A 230 7.22 10.91 -14.73
C TRP A 230 8.25 10.01 -14.03
N LEU A 231 9.36 10.56 -13.54
CA LEU A 231 10.38 9.78 -12.82
C LEU A 231 9.88 9.13 -11.54
N ILE A 232 8.76 9.61 -10.99
CA ILE A 232 8.18 9.12 -9.72
C ILE A 232 6.71 8.72 -9.86
N ASN A 233 6.12 8.83 -11.03
CA ASN A 233 4.69 8.62 -11.27
C ASN A 233 4.45 7.60 -12.38
N PRO A 234 3.78 6.46 -12.12
CA PRO A 234 3.35 5.56 -13.17
C PRO A 234 2.16 6.17 -13.92
N MET A 235 2.27 6.32 -15.22
CA MET A 235 1.13 6.73 -16.04
C MET A 235 0.05 5.66 -16.01
N PHE A 236 -1.20 6.07 -16.19
CA PHE A 236 -2.33 5.13 -16.24
C PHE A 236 -3.45 5.62 -17.14
N ASN A 237 -4.30 4.69 -17.55
CA ASN A 237 -5.61 4.88 -18.17
C ASN A 237 -6.61 3.96 -17.45
N GLN A 238 -7.90 4.12 -17.76
CA GLN A 238 -8.96 3.27 -17.21
C GLN A 238 -9.89 2.78 -18.29
N CYS A 239 -10.53 1.63 -18.07
CA CYS A 239 -11.66 1.15 -18.86
C CYS A 239 -12.74 0.62 -17.92
N GLY A 240 -13.98 1.02 -18.15
CA GLY A 240 -15.16 0.44 -17.53
C GLY A 240 -15.85 -0.56 -18.46
N ASP A 241 -16.84 -1.27 -17.92
CA ASP A 241 -17.69 -2.24 -18.62
C ASP A 241 -16.87 -3.34 -19.34
N VAL A 242 -15.79 -3.80 -18.71
CA VAL A 242 -14.94 -4.88 -19.24
C VAL A 242 -15.41 -6.22 -18.68
N ASN A 243 -15.76 -7.16 -19.56
CA ASN A 243 -16.06 -8.53 -19.18
C ASN A 243 -15.11 -9.50 -19.92
N PHE A 244 -14.10 -9.96 -19.24
CA PHE A 244 -13.11 -10.88 -19.82
C PHE A 244 -13.68 -12.27 -20.17
N ALA A 245 -14.74 -12.71 -19.49
CA ALA A 245 -15.38 -14.01 -19.77
C ALA A 245 -16.14 -13.96 -21.10
N GLU A 246 -16.88 -12.91 -21.34
CA GLU A 246 -17.72 -12.69 -22.53
C GLU A 246 -16.98 -11.98 -23.65
N GLY A 247 -15.83 -11.34 -23.36
CA GLY A 247 -15.05 -10.58 -24.31
C GLY A 247 -15.63 -9.20 -24.65
N THR A 248 -16.49 -8.64 -23.79
CA THR A 248 -16.99 -7.27 -23.96
C THR A 248 -16.03 -6.24 -23.36
N GLY A 249 -16.02 -5.01 -23.90
CA GLY A 249 -15.13 -3.94 -23.45
C GLY A 249 -13.66 -4.08 -23.91
N ILE A 250 -13.30 -5.13 -24.64
CA ILE A 250 -11.92 -5.39 -25.10
C ILE A 250 -11.42 -4.32 -26.07
N GLU A 251 -12.26 -3.71 -26.89
CA GLU A 251 -11.87 -2.63 -27.79
C GLU A 251 -11.45 -1.35 -27.02
N CYS A 252 -12.17 -1.01 -25.95
CA CYS A 252 -11.75 0.07 -25.05
C CYS A 252 -10.39 -0.24 -24.43
N LEU A 253 -10.22 -1.45 -23.92
CA LEU A 253 -8.97 -1.93 -23.34
C LEU A 253 -7.82 -1.85 -24.35
N ARG A 254 -8.02 -2.33 -25.58
CA ARG A 254 -7.05 -2.30 -26.67
C ARG A 254 -6.60 -0.87 -26.99
N SER A 255 -7.56 0.05 -27.18
CA SER A 255 -7.29 1.46 -27.48
C SER A 255 -6.49 2.14 -26.37
N ASN A 256 -6.86 1.92 -25.13
CA ASN A 256 -6.17 2.51 -23.97
C ASN A 256 -4.78 1.92 -23.75
N VAL A 257 -4.59 0.62 -23.97
CA VAL A 257 -3.27 -0.03 -23.92
C VAL A 257 -2.34 0.54 -24.98
N ASP A 258 -2.80 0.67 -26.23
CA ASP A 258 -1.99 1.23 -27.32
C ASP A 258 -1.61 2.70 -27.06
N ALA A 259 -2.57 3.50 -26.61
CA ALA A 259 -2.34 4.90 -26.27
C ALA A 259 -1.30 5.03 -25.14
N LEU A 260 -1.39 4.20 -24.11
CA LEU A 260 -0.47 4.25 -22.98
C LEU A 260 0.92 3.74 -23.37
N LEU A 261 1.04 2.62 -24.09
CA LEU A 261 2.31 2.14 -24.62
C LEU A 261 3.00 3.17 -25.50
N THR A 262 2.24 3.90 -26.30
CA THR A 262 2.77 4.98 -27.15
C THR A 262 3.34 6.14 -26.32
N LYS A 263 2.66 6.54 -25.24
CA LYS A 263 3.18 7.55 -24.30
C LYS A 263 4.46 7.07 -23.61
N ILE A 264 4.51 5.80 -23.18
CA ILE A 264 5.69 5.22 -22.52
C ILE A 264 6.88 5.16 -23.50
N ARG A 265 6.67 4.71 -24.75
CA ARG A 265 7.71 4.70 -25.79
C ARG A 265 8.31 6.07 -26.01
N ARG A 266 7.48 7.13 -25.99
CA ARG A 266 7.95 8.52 -26.12
C ARG A 266 8.86 8.90 -24.96
N LYS A 267 8.47 8.58 -23.72
CA LYS A 267 9.29 8.82 -22.53
C LYS A 267 10.60 8.01 -22.56
N TYR A 268 10.55 6.76 -22.94
CA TYR A 268 11.76 5.92 -23.08
C TYR A 268 12.73 6.51 -24.10
N LYS A 269 12.21 7.00 -25.24
CA LYS A 269 13.04 7.69 -26.23
C LYS A 269 13.64 9.00 -25.70
N GLU A 270 12.85 9.79 -24.96
CA GLU A 270 13.29 11.05 -24.33
C GLU A 270 14.47 10.81 -23.36
N TYR A 271 14.42 9.74 -22.59
CA TYR A 271 15.43 9.39 -21.59
C TYR A 271 16.52 8.41 -22.09
N GLY A 272 16.50 8.03 -23.36
CA GLY A 272 17.49 7.08 -23.91
C GLY A 272 17.38 5.67 -23.32
N ILE A 273 16.17 5.25 -22.91
CA ILE A 273 15.93 3.94 -22.31
C ILE A 273 15.72 2.90 -23.40
N ASN A 274 16.48 1.80 -23.37
CA ASN A 274 16.43 0.71 -24.34
C ASN A 274 15.51 -0.45 -23.95
N GLU A 275 14.91 -0.39 -22.77
CA GLU A 275 13.98 -1.41 -22.29
C GLU A 275 12.69 -1.44 -23.12
N LYS A 276 12.04 -2.60 -23.15
CA LYS A 276 10.73 -2.74 -23.79
C LYS A 276 9.64 -2.26 -22.84
N PRO A 277 8.81 -1.29 -23.25
CA PRO A 277 7.70 -0.84 -22.43
C PRO A 277 6.63 -1.93 -22.32
N PHE A 278 5.93 -1.94 -21.21
CA PHE A 278 4.77 -2.78 -20.98
C PHE A 278 3.75 -2.05 -20.11
N VAL A 279 2.55 -2.56 -20.05
CA VAL A 279 1.52 -2.10 -19.13
C VAL A 279 1.01 -3.26 -18.29
N VAL A 280 0.46 -2.93 -17.14
CA VAL A 280 -0.18 -3.89 -16.24
C VAL A 280 -1.66 -3.54 -16.15
N VAL A 281 -2.51 -4.47 -16.57
CA VAL A 281 -3.96 -4.35 -16.42
C VAL A 281 -4.35 -4.99 -15.11
N LYS A 282 -5.03 -4.23 -14.25
CA LYS A 282 -5.46 -4.65 -12.91
C LYS A 282 -6.95 -4.39 -12.73
N ALA A 283 -7.64 -5.24 -11.98
CA ALA A 283 -8.96 -4.89 -11.47
C ALA A 283 -8.88 -3.58 -10.68
N ASP A 284 -9.79 -2.66 -10.92
CA ASP A 284 -9.78 -1.33 -10.30
C ASP A 284 -10.08 -1.38 -8.79
N ASN A 285 -10.80 -2.41 -8.35
CA ASN A 285 -11.17 -2.67 -6.96
C ASN A 285 -10.55 -3.96 -6.37
N GLY A 286 -9.40 -4.42 -6.89
CA GLY A 286 -8.81 -5.71 -6.52
C GLY A 286 -7.66 -5.64 -5.52
N THR A 287 -7.52 -6.70 -4.71
CA THR A 287 -6.42 -6.93 -3.77
C THR A 287 -5.71 -8.26 -4.02
N TYR A 288 -4.65 -8.54 -3.26
CA TYR A 288 -3.89 -9.81 -3.27
C TYR A 288 -3.32 -10.22 -4.63
N GLY A 289 -3.08 -9.29 -5.55
CA GLY A 289 -2.54 -9.62 -6.88
C GLY A 289 -3.51 -10.41 -7.77
N MET A 290 -4.80 -10.45 -7.43
CA MET A 290 -5.85 -11.04 -8.25
C MET A 290 -6.28 -10.08 -9.36
N GLY A 291 -6.77 -10.61 -10.48
CA GLY A 291 -7.19 -9.79 -11.61
C GLY A 291 -6.05 -8.94 -12.20
N ILE A 292 -4.83 -9.49 -12.32
CA ILE A 292 -3.65 -8.79 -12.86
C ILE A 292 -3.09 -9.54 -14.06
N MET A 293 -2.82 -8.82 -15.15
CA MET A 293 -2.07 -9.32 -16.30
C MET A 293 -1.11 -8.25 -16.84
N THR A 294 0.04 -8.73 -17.34
CA THR A 294 1.03 -7.90 -18.05
C THR A 294 0.75 -7.95 -19.55
N VAL A 295 0.78 -6.80 -20.21
CA VAL A 295 0.58 -6.65 -21.65
C VAL A 295 1.78 -5.89 -22.23
N ARG A 296 2.49 -6.51 -23.17
CA ARG A 296 3.68 -5.95 -23.83
C ARG A 296 3.38 -5.42 -25.23
N ASP A 297 2.36 -6.01 -25.86
CA ASP A 297 1.85 -5.61 -27.16
C ASP A 297 0.32 -5.70 -27.17
N VAL A 298 -0.33 -4.85 -27.96
CA VAL A 298 -1.80 -4.87 -28.10
C VAL A 298 -2.29 -6.24 -28.59
N ALA A 299 -1.49 -6.93 -29.41
CA ALA A 299 -1.80 -8.28 -29.90
C ALA A 299 -1.90 -9.33 -28.78
N ASP A 300 -1.30 -9.10 -27.61
CA ASP A 300 -1.43 -10.00 -26.44
C ASP A 300 -2.90 -10.11 -25.99
N LEU A 301 -3.70 -9.08 -26.22
CA LEU A 301 -5.13 -9.06 -25.89
C LEU A 301 -5.99 -9.94 -26.79
N ASP A 302 -5.51 -10.24 -28.02
CA ASP A 302 -6.20 -11.13 -28.97
C ASP A 302 -6.04 -12.60 -28.61
N GLN A 303 -4.99 -12.92 -27.88
CA GLN A 303 -4.57 -14.29 -27.57
C GLN A 303 -4.85 -14.70 -26.12
N LEU A 304 -5.79 -14.00 -25.45
CA LEU A 304 -6.15 -14.34 -24.07
C LEU A 304 -6.76 -15.77 -24.02
N ASN A 305 -6.00 -16.69 -23.44
CA ASN A 305 -6.51 -18.04 -23.23
C ASN A 305 -7.57 -18.08 -22.10
N ARG A 306 -8.32 -19.18 -22.03
CA ARG A 306 -9.40 -19.35 -21.04
C ARG A 306 -8.91 -19.16 -19.60
N LYS A 307 -7.68 -19.62 -19.28
CA LYS A 307 -7.10 -19.49 -17.94
C LYS A 307 -6.88 -18.02 -17.57
N THR A 308 -6.33 -17.22 -18.49
CA THR A 308 -6.11 -15.78 -18.28
C THR A 308 -7.44 -15.04 -18.17
N ARG A 309 -8.40 -15.32 -19.04
CA ARG A 309 -9.75 -14.73 -18.95
C ARG A 309 -10.42 -15.01 -17.61
N ASN A 310 -10.39 -16.25 -17.14
CA ASN A 310 -10.94 -16.63 -15.84
C ASN A 310 -10.20 -15.92 -14.69
N LYS A 311 -8.86 -15.83 -14.76
CA LYS A 311 -8.06 -15.09 -13.77
C LYS A 311 -8.42 -13.61 -13.69
N MET A 312 -8.74 -12.99 -14.83
CA MET A 312 -9.09 -11.58 -14.93
C MET A 312 -10.56 -11.30 -14.63
N SER A 313 -11.43 -12.31 -14.62
CA SER A 313 -12.89 -12.13 -14.44
C SER A 313 -13.33 -12.03 -12.99
N VAL A 314 -12.52 -12.52 -12.05
CA VAL A 314 -12.91 -12.63 -10.62
C VAL A 314 -11.75 -12.22 -9.72
N ILE A 315 -12.07 -11.48 -8.68
CA ILE A 315 -11.17 -11.09 -7.60
C ILE A 315 -11.56 -11.75 -6.27
N LYS A 316 -10.97 -11.29 -5.17
CA LYS A 316 -11.26 -11.75 -3.81
C LYS A 316 -12.79 -11.80 -3.55
N ASP A 317 -13.22 -12.78 -2.79
CA ASP A 317 -14.63 -13.02 -2.42
C ASP A 317 -15.59 -13.27 -3.61
N GLY A 318 -15.04 -13.70 -4.76
CA GLY A 318 -15.85 -14.04 -5.94
C GLY A 318 -16.45 -12.83 -6.67
N GLN A 319 -15.98 -11.64 -6.38
CA GLN A 319 -16.44 -10.41 -7.02
C GLN A 319 -16.05 -10.37 -8.51
N THR A 320 -16.98 -9.96 -9.36
CA THR A 320 -16.73 -9.82 -10.79
C THR A 320 -15.95 -8.55 -11.09
N VAL A 321 -14.97 -8.64 -11.99
CA VAL A 321 -14.22 -7.49 -12.48
C VAL A 321 -14.99 -6.85 -13.62
N ASN A 322 -15.40 -5.59 -13.43
CA ASN A 322 -16.08 -4.79 -14.47
C ASN A 322 -15.24 -3.57 -14.89
N ASP A 323 -14.42 -3.06 -13.97
CA ASP A 323 -13.58 -1.90 -14.20
C ASP A 323 -12.11 -2.27 -14.02
N VAL A 324 -11.26 -1.71 -14.87
CA VAL A 324 -9.82 -1.96 -14.83
C VAL A 324 -9.04 -0.66 -14.92
N ILE A 325 -7.93 -0.61 -14.19
CA ILE A 325 -6.85 0.33 -14.41
C ILE A 325 -5.81 -0.30 -15.33
N ILE A 326 -5.35 0.46 -16.30
CA ILE A 326 -4.24 0.12 -17.19
C ILE A 326 -3.07 0.99 -16.76
N GLN A 327 -2.10 0.43 -16.10
CA GLN A 327 -0.99 1.16 -15.49
C GLN A 327 0.31 0.94 -16.24
N GLU A 328 1.13 1.99 -16.38
CA GLU A 328 2.49 1.85 -16.88
C GLU A 328 3.24 0.79 -16.08
N GLY A 329 3.82 -0.16 -16.78
CA GLY A 329 4.67 -1.19 -16.20
C GLY A 329 5.99 -0.58 -15.73
N VAL A 330 6.30 -0.72 -14.47
CA VAL A 330 7.57 -0.31 -13.89
C VAL A 330 8.38 -1.56 -13.60
N LEU A 331 9.55 -1.67 -14.20
CA LEU A 331 10.49 -2.75 -13.93
C LEU A 331 10.96 -2.67 -12.48
N THR A 332 11.36 -3.81 -11.92
CA THR A 332 12.11 -3.83 -10.66
C THR A 332 13.49 -4.42 -10.88
N ASN A 333 14.50 -3.57 -10.81
CA ASN A 333 15.90 -3.96 -10.99
C ASN A 333 16.59 -4.31 -9.65
N GLU A 334 15.85 -4.29 -8.57
CA GLU A 334 16.32 -4.70 -7.26
C GLU A 334 16.48 -6.22 -7.19
N ARG A 335 17.56 -6.68 -6.54
CA ARG A 335 17.84 -8.11 -6.39
C ARG A 335 18.33 -8.42 -4.99
N MET A 336 17.89 -9.56 -4.48
CA MET A 336 18.34 -10.15 -3.23
C MET A 336 18.83 -11.57 -3.53
N ASN A 337 20.14 -11.83 -3.35
CA ASN A 337 20.74 -13.14 -3.66
C ASN A 337 20.33 -13.65 -5.06
N ASP A 338 20.48 -12.80 -6.08
CA ASP A 338 20.12 -13.03 -7.48
C ASP A 338 18.60 -13.15 -7.78
N ALA A 339 17.73 -13.21 -6.78
CA ALA A 339 16.30 -13.18 -6.96
C ALA A 339 15.79 -11.74 -7.13
N VAL A 340 14.75 -11.57 -7.93
CA VAL A 340 14.10 -10.28 -8.16
C VAL A 340 13.38 -9.82 -6.89
N ALA A 341 13.52 -8.54 -6.58
CA ALA A 341 12.97 -7.95 -5.37
C ALA A 341 12.26 -6.62 -5.64
N GLU A 342 11.29 -6.28 -4.80
CA GLU A 342 10.65 -4.96 -4.77
C GLU A 342 10.48 -4.48 -3.33
N PRO A 343 10.77 -3.20 -3.03
CA PRO A 343 10.58 -2.66 -1.69
C PRO A 343 9.10 -2.43 -1.38
N VAL A 344 8.69 -2.81 -0.18
CA VAL A 344 7.39 -2.50 0.41
C VAL A 344 7.63 -1.64 1.65
N VAL A 345 7.09 -0.44 1.66
CA VAL A 345 7.27 0.54 2.75
C VAL A 345 6.02 0.60 3.59
N TYR A 346 6.20 0.56 4.91
CA TYR A 346 5.12 0.65 5.89
C TYR A 346 5.13 2.00 6.60
N MET A 347 3.95 2.57 6.73
CA MET A 347 3.74 3.84 7.41
C MET A 347 2.62 3.72 8.43
N MET A 348 2.74 4.46 9.52
CA MET A 348 1.71 4.64 10.52
C MET A 348 1.61 6.12 10.82
N ASP A 349 0.40 6.69 10.76
CA ASP A 349 0.20 8.13 10.66
C ASP A 349 1.10 8.69 9.54
N ARG A 350 1.74 9.81 9.70
CA ARG A 350 2.65 10.43 8.73
C ARG A 350 4.09 9.86 8.71
N TYR A 351 4.37 8.83 9.50
CA TYR A 351 5.72 8.33 9.71
C TYR A 351 5.98 7.02 8.97
N VAL A 352 7.14 6.95 8.32
CA VAL A 352 7.68 5.68 7.82
C VAL A 352 8.21 4.90 9.02
N VAL A 353 7.68 3.70 9.23
CA VAL A 353 8.02 2.88 10.40
C VAL A 353 8.83 1.65 10.07
N GLY A 354 8.92 1.31 8.79
CA GLY A 354 9.68 0.16 8.37
C GLY A 354 9.39 -0.29 6.95
N GLY A 355 9.86 -1.46 6.63
CA GLY A 355 9.61 -2.10 5.36
C GLY A 355 10.39 -3.38 5.17
N PHE A 356 10.13 -4.02 4.06
CA PHE A 356 10.84 -5.22 3.64
C PHE A 356 10.96 -5.26 2.11
N TYR A 357 11.86 -6.12 1.62
CA TYR A 357 11.85 -6.53 0.22
C TYR A 357 10.94 -7.74 0.04
N ARG A 358 10.01 -7.65 -0.89
CA ARG A 358 9.32 -8.82 -1.41
C ARG A 358 10.20 -9.42 -2.49
N VAL A 359 10.63 -10.67 -2.28
CA VAL A 359 11.62 -11.36 -3.12
C VAL A 359 10.97 -12.57 -3.76
N HIS A 360 11.20 -12.78 -5.05
CA HIS A 360 10.67 -13.93 -5.76
C HIS A 360 11.72 -14.54 -6.70
N ALA A 361 12.11 -15.78 -6.43
CA ALA A 361 13.17 -16.45 -7.18
C ALA A 361 12.76 -16.87 -8.61
N GLU A 362 11.47 -17.10 -8.83
CA GLU A 362 10.93 -17.64 -10.10
C GLU A 362 10.25 -16.59 -10.98
N ARG A 363 10.27 -15.30 -10.57
CA ARG A 363 9.62 -14.21 -11.30
C ARG A 363 10.63 -13.29 -11.98
N GLY A 364 10.22 -12.75 -13.13
CA GLY A 364 10.98 -11.75 -13.86
C GLY A 364 10.78 -10.33 -13.31
N VAL A 365 11.60 -9.42 -13.83
CA VAL A 365 11.62 -7.99 -13.43
C VAL A 365 10.34 -7.21 -13.79
N ASP A 366 9.53 -7.73 -14.70
CA ASP A 366 8.29 -7.16 -15.20
C ASP A 366 7.04 -7.92 -14.72
N GLU A 367 7.22 -8.91 -13.85
CA GLU A 367 6.14 -9.74 -13.33
C GLU A 367 5.66 -9.28 -11.95
N ASN A 368 4.45 -9.72 -11.57
CA ASN A 368 3.92 -9.49 -10.23
C ASN A 368 4.64 -10.38 -9.21
N LEU A 369 5.34 -9.78 -8.26
CA LEU A 369 6.04 -10.50 -7.20
C LEU A 369 5.13 -10.87 -6.01
N ASN A 370 3.95 -10.27 -5.90
CA ASN A 370 2.94 -10.66 -4.91
C ASN A 370 2.21 -11.93 -5.37
N ALA A 371 2.91 -13.04 -5.28
CA ALA A 371 2.46 -14.35 -5.77
C ALA A 371 2.97 -15.46 -4.83
N PRO A 372 2.36 -16.65 -4.86
CA PRO A 372 2.86 -17.81 -4.13
C PRO A 372 4.34 -18.08 -4.42
N GLY A 373 5.13 -18.30 -3.38
CA GLY A 373 6.59 -18.46 -3.46
C GLY A 373 7.38 -17.18 -3.15
N ALA A 374 6.71 -16.05 -2.92
CA ALA A 374 7.36 -14.83 -2.43
C ALA A 374 7.93 -15.04 -1.01
N SER A 375 9.10 -14.49 -0.78
CA SER A 375 9.72 -14.38 0.54
C SER A 375 9.91 -12.91 0.92
N PHE A 376 10.09 -12.64 2.21
CA PHE A 376 10.19 -11.29 2.74
C PHE A 376 11.53 -11.12 3.44
N VAL A 377 12.31 -10.13 3.03
CA VAL A 377 13.62 -9.82 3.60
C VAL A 377 13.57 -8.40 4.15
N PRO A 378 13.91 -8.17 5.43
CA PRO A 378 13.84 -6.84 6.01
C PRO A 378 14.66 -5.82 5.22
N LEU A 379 14.09 -4.62 5.01
CA LEU A 379 14.84 -3.47 4.53
C LEU A 379 15.91 -3.09 5.57
N ALA A 380 17.07 -2.66 5.08
CA ALA A 380 18.15 -2.25 5.93
C ALA A 380 17.82 -0.94 6.65
N PHE A 381 17.45 -1.05 7.92
CA PHE A 381 17.29 0.06 8.86
C PHE A 381 18.49 0.21 9.80
N ALA A 382 19.64 -0.28 9.40
CA ALA A 382 20.79 -0.35 10.28
C ALA A 382 21.26 1.03 10.82
N GLU A 383 20.91 2.10 10.11
CA GLU A 383 21.13 3.46 10.57
C GLU A 383 19.94 4.31 10.16
N SER A 384 19.51 5.23 11.02
CA SER A 384 18.37 6.09 10.77
C SER A 384 18.55 6.87 9.45
N ALA A 385 17.84 6.46 8.42
CA ALA A 385 17.79 7.18 7.14
C ALA A 385 17.08 8.55 7.26
N HIS A 386 16.47 8.82 8.41
CA HIS A 386 15.70 10.02 8.67
C HIS A 386 16.49 11.10 9.42
N LEU A 387 17.62 10.74 10.03
CA LEU A 387 18.42 11.71 10.76
C LEU A 387 19.68 12.02 9.98
N PRO A 388 19.91 13.29 9.61
CA PRO A 388 21.20 13.71 9.06
C PRO A 388 22.29 13.35 10.07
N GLN A 389 23.30 12.62 9.65
CA GLN A 389 24.46 12.37 10.51
C GLN A 389 25.23 13.68 10.63
N PRO A 390 25.51 14.17 11.86
CA PRO A 390 26.28 15.38 12.06
C PRO A 390 27.66 15.27 11.39
N GLY A 391 28.00 16.22 10.57
CA GLY A 391 29.32 16.30 9.90
C GLY A 391 29.41 15.54 8.57
N ILE A 392 28.38 14.83 8.14
CA ILE A 392 28.33 14.20 6.81
C ILE A 392 27.47 15.06 5.88
N LYS A 393 28.03 15.47 4.75
CA LYS A 393 27.23 16.14 3.71
C LYS A 393 26.23 15.17 3.13
N PRO A 394 24.98 15.61 2.85
CA PRO A 394 24.03 14.81 2.10
C PRO A 394 24.70 14.26 0.82
N GLY A 395 24.53 12.95 0.55
CA GLY A 395 25.14 12.29 -0.60
C GLY A 395 26.61 11.86 -0.46
N ALA A 396 27.29 12.13 0.68
CA ALA A 396 28.67 11.70 0.93
C ALA A 396 28.78 10.28 1.52
N SER A 397 27.68 9.71 2.02
CA SER A 397 27.60 8.31 2.47
C SER A 397 27.11 7.41 1.32
N VAL A 398 27.38 6.11 1.43
CA VAL A 398 26.76 5.12 0.54
C VAL A 398 25.24 5.38 0.51
N PRO A 399 24.62 5.54 -0.68
CA PRO A 399 23.23 5.92 -0.77
C PRO A 399 22.34 4.99 0.04
N ASN A 400 21.66 5.52 1.05
CA ASN A 400 20.61 4.79 1.74
C ASN A 400 19.31 5.03 1.00
N ARG A 401 18.99 4.19 0.03
CA ARG A 401 17.78 4.24 -0.77
C ARG A 401 16.51 4.20 0.04
N PHE A 402 16.60 3.80 1.29
CA PHE A 402 15.48 3.79 2.17
C PHE A 402 14.81 5.17 2.32
N TYR A 403 15.60 6.25 2.38
CA TYR A 403 15.02 7.61 2.38
C TYR A 403 14.23 7.88 1.10
N MET A 404 14.77 7.54 -0.05
CA MET A 404 14.10 7.70 -1.34
C MET A 404 12.80 6.87 -1.41
N TYR A 405 12.82 5.63 -0.96
CA TYR A 405 11.62 4.80 -0.85
C TYR A 405 10.61 5.39 0.13
N GLY A 406 11.07 5.87 1.27
CA GLY A 406 10.23 6.56 2.27
C GLY A 406 9.58 7.83 1.73
N VAL A 407 10.27 8.59 0.89
CA VAL A 407 9.71 9.76 0.19
C VAL A 407 8.57 9.33 -0.73
N VAL A 408 8.80 8.36 -1.62
CA VAL A 408 7.76 7.88 -2.56
C VAL A 408 6.58 7.25 -1.81
N GLY A 409 6.85 6.50 -0.74
CA GLY A 409 5.79 5.96 0.13
C GLY A 409 4.93 7.06 0.75
N ARG A 410 5.56 8.13 1.25
CA ARG A 410 4.84 9.29 1.82
C ARG A 410 4.05 10.08 0.78
N LEU A 411 4.53 10.18 -0.46
CA LEU A 411 3.77 10.76 -1.58
C LEU A 411 2.51 9.94 -1.86
N ALA A 412 2.62 8.61 -1.87
CA ALA A 412 1.48 7.73 -2.07
C ALA A 412 0.49 7.79 -0.90
N MET A 413 0.97 7.92 0.33
CA MET A 413 0.14 8.12 1.52
C MET A 413 -0.58 9.48 1.47
N LEU A 414 0.08 10.55 1.03
CA LEU A 414 -0.54 11.86 0.85
C LEU A 414 -1.62 11.81 -0.24
N ALA A 415 -1.36 11.09 -1.34
CA ALA A 415 -2.37 10.84 -2.36
C ALA A 415 -3.58 10.07 -1.82
N ALA A 416 -3.35 9.12 -0.91
CA ALA A 416 -4.44 8.41 -0.23
C ALA A 416 -5.26 9.33 0.69
N SER A 417 -4.64 10.34 1.32
CA SER A 417 -5.38 11.37 2.06
C SER A 417 -6.31 12.17 1.14
N TYR A 418 -5.80 12.63 0.00
CA TYR A 418 -6.61 13.34 -1.01
C TYR A 418 -7.76 12.48 -1.53
N GLU A 419 -7.47 11.21 -1.82
CA GLU A 419 -8.48 10.23 -2.26
C GLU A 419 -9.58 10.07 -1.23
N LEU A 420 -9.23 9.88 0.04
CA LEU A 420 -10.20 9.69 1.13
C LEU A 420 -11.04 10.96 1.37
N GLU A 421 -10.43 12.13 1.33
CA GLU A 421 -11.12 13.41 1.46
C GLU A 421 -12.11 13.64 0.30
N ALA A 422 -11.70 13.31 -0.93
CA ALA A 422 -12.54 13.46 -2.12
C ALA A 422 -13.68 12.44 -2.22
N THR A 423 -13.57 11.31 -1.52
CA THR A 423 -14.58 10.22 -1.55
C THR A 423 -15.37 10.10 -0.24
N ASP A 424 -15.16 11.03 0.69
CA ASP A 424 -15.87 11.03 1.97
C ASP A 424 -17.38 11.33 1.74
N PRO A 425 -18.26 10.37 2.05
CA PRO A 425 -19.70 10.57 1.86
C PRO A 425 -20.30 11.59 2.82
N GLU A 426 -19.59 11.95 3.90
CA GLU A 426 -20.03 12.95 4.87
C GLU A 426 -19.57 14.37 4.50
N ALA A 427 -18.61 14.54 3.57
CA ALA A 427 -18.08 15.84 3.17
C ALA A 427 -19.12 16.72 2.44
N GLU A 428 -20.11 16.13 1.77
CA GLU A 428 -21.16 16.86 1.04
C GLU A 428 -22.25 17.48 1.95
N VAL A 429 -22.23 17.20 3.25
CA VAL A 429 -23.28 17.65 4.19
C VAL A 429 -23.00 19.08 4.71
N TYR A 430 -21.83 19.63 4.40
CA TYR A 430 -21.39 20.93 4.92
C TYR A 430 -21.30 22.06 3.88
N GLU A 431 -21.82 21.87 2.67
CA GLU A 431 -22.10 22.95 1.74
C GLU A 431 -23.57 23.44 1.91
#